data_5b98d34f5e77d1641e9c8759c72f90a5
#
_entry.id   5b98d34f5e77d1641e9c8759c72f90a5
#
_cell.length_a   1.000
_cell.length_b   1.000
_cell.length_c   1.000
_cell.angle_alpha   90.00
_cell.angle_beta   90.00
_cell.angle_gamma   90.00
#
_symmetry.space_group_name_H-M   'P 1'
#
loop_
_entity.id
_entity.type
_entity.pdbx_description
1 polymer ?
#
loop_
_entity_poly.entity_id
_entity_poly.type
_entity_poly.pdbx_seq_one_letter_code
_entity_poly.pdbx_strand_id
1 'polypeptide(L)'
;MMGKIMGTLILILMFMNLGAPPSNSVVIFENESVNPFENLYKAICEVESSGNPLAIGDRHLKEWSYGICQVRRSRLTDYYRRTGIRYSTSDMFDPAKAKEVFMYYCMDYSPSQFMEISRSWNGGYDYMKKNSTIQYWNKIQKQL
;
A
#
# COMPACT_ATOMS: atom_id res chain seq x y z
N MET A 1 16.34 80.41 -32.02
CA MET A 1 16.07 80.19 -30.63
C MET A 1 15.35 78.82 -30.57
N MET A 2 15.92 77.86 -29.88
CA MET A 2 15.32 76.61 -29.39
C MET A 2 14.76 75.67 -30.46
N GLY A 3 15.02 74.44 -30.39
CA GLY A 3 15.62 73.67 -29.37
C GLY A 3 15.71 72.21 -29.72
N LYS A 4 16.64 71.70 -29.12
CA LYS A 4 16.99 70.32 -28.91
C LYS A 4 15.81 69.48 -28.47
N ILE A 5 16.02 68.20 -28.61
CA ILE A 5 15.36 67.03 -28.01
C ILE A 5 14.54 66.25 -29.01
N MET A 6 15.18 65.37 -29.70
CA MET A 6 14.63 64.07 -30.11
C MET A 6 15.75 63.15 -30.58
N GLY A 7 16.53 62.72 -29.63
CA GLY A 7 17.67 61.84 -29.93
C GLY A 7 17.87 60.72 -28.90
N THR A 8 16.88 60.41 -28.06
CA THR A 8 17.17 59.50 -26.94
C THR A 8 16.14 58.33 -26.78
N LEU A 9 15.29 58.08 -27.76
CA LEU A 9 14.23 57.07 -27.58
C LEU A 9 14.39 55.84 -28.47
N ILE A 10 15.46 55.71 -29.23
CA ILE A 10 15.61 54.53 -30.16
C ILE A 10 16.60 53.49 -29.61
N LEU A 11 17.26 53.72 -28.49
CA LEU A 11 18.27 52.79 -27.96
C LEU A 11 17.76 51.79 -26.92
N ILE A 12 16.49 51.81 -26.56
CA ILE A 12 15.94 50.93 -25.50
C ILE A 12 15.24 49.71 -26.05
N LEU A 13 14.98 49.57 -27.34
CA LEU A 13 14.23 48.47 -27.91
C LEU A 13 15.08 47.33 -28.49
N MET A 14 16.38 47.35 -28.39
CA MET A 14 17.28 46.31 -28.92
C MET A 14 17.81 45.30 -27.91
N PHE A 15 17.40 45.35 -26.63
CA PHE A 15 17.89 44.43 -25.61
C PHE A 15 16.85 43.43 -25.09
N MET A 16 15.71 43.24 -25.77
CA MET A 16 14.70 42.30 -25.31
C MET A 16 14.62 41.00 -26.10
N ASN A 17 15.74 40.55 -26.67
CA ASN A 17 15.82 39.21 -27.24
C ASN A 17 17.01 38.42 -26.67
N LEU A 18 17.20 38.49 -25.35
CA LEU A 18 17.94 37.48 -24.65
C LEU A 18 16.97 36.32 -24.43
N GLY A 19 17.08 35.30 -25.29
CA GLY A 19 16.31 34.06 -25.18
C GLY A 19 16.34 33.54 -23.75
N ALA A 20 15.19 33.18 -23.23
CA ALA A 20 15.12 32.53 -21.94
C ALA A 20 16.06 31.32 -21.95
N PRO A 21 16.84 31.09 -20.89
CA PRO A 21 17.67 29.90 -20.80
C PRO A 21 16.78 28.67 -20.96
N PRO A 22 17.26 27.61 -21.63
CA PRO A 22 16.48 26.38 -21.73
C PRO A 22 16.08 25.96 -20.34
N SER A 23 14.78 25.83 -20.12
CA SER A 23 14.28 25.30 -18.87
C SER A 23 14.75 23.84 -18.79
N ASN A 24 15.81 23.60 -18.03
CA ASN A 24 16.17 22.25 -17.61
C ASN A 24 15.02 21.75 -16.74
N SER A 25 14.03 21.16 -17.36
CA SER A 25 13.03 20.39 -16.63
C SER A 25 13.76 19.20 -16.02
N VAL A 26 14.10 19.31 -14.75
CA VAL A 26 14.54 18.18 -13.95
C VAL A 26 13.30 17.32 -13.77
N VAL A 27 13.23 16.22 -14.51
CA VAL A 27 12.22 15.18 -14.28
C VAL A 27 12.64 14.49 -12.98
N ILE A 28 12.04 14.92 -11.87
CA ILE A 28 12.16 14.21 -10.60
C ILE A 28 11.31 12.96 -10.74
N PHE A 29 11.96 11.83 -10.96
CA PHE A 29 11.31 10.54 -10.73
C PHE A 29 11.13 10.40 -9.22
N GLU A 30 9.95 10.72 -8.71
CA GLU A 30 9.55 10.25 -7.40
C GLU A 30 9.53 8.72 -7.48
N ASN A 31 10.58 8.09 -6.95
CA ASN A 31 10.57 6.68 -6.66
C ASN A 31 9.55 6.48 -5.53
N GLU A 32 8.26 6.30 -5.89
CA GLU A 32 7.33 5.69 -4.96
C GLU A 32 7.97 4.37 -4.53
N SER A 33 8.32 4.26 -3.26
CA SER A 33 8.86 3.02 -2.72
C SER A 33 7.77 1.95 -2.89
N VAL A 34 7.94 1.13 -3.91
CA VAL A 34 6.99 0.04 -4.16
C VAL A 34 7.02 -0.86 -2.94
N ASN A 35 5.89 -0.95 -2.23
CA ASN A 35 5.80 -1.84 -1.08
C ASN A 35 5.99 -3.29 -1.57
N PRO A 36 7.03 -3.99 -1.09
CA PRO A 36 7.37 -5.33 -1.62
C PRO A 36 6.28 -6.37 -1.37
N PHE A 37 5.36 -6.11 -0.44
CA PHE A 37 4.25 -7.01 -0.10
C PHE A 37 2.95 -6.68 -0.84
N GLU A 38 2.92 -5.69 -1.72
CA GLU A 38 1.69 -5.25 -2.40
C GLU A 38 1.05 -6.37 -3.24
N ASN A 39 1.86 -7.11 -4.00
CA ASN A 39 1.35 -8.22 -4.80
C ASN A 39 0.84 -9.35 -3.92
N LEU A 40 1.54 -9.66 -2.83
CA LEU A 40 1.09 -10.66 -1.86
C LEU A 40 -0.23 -10.26 -1.21
N TYR A 41 -0.40 -8.98 -0.84
CA TYR A 41 -1.66 -8.47 -0.30
C TYR A 41 -2.83 -8.69 -1.26
N LYS A 42 -2.65 -8.32 -2.54
CA LYS A 42 -3.67 -8.52 -3.57
C LYS A 42 -4.04 -9.99 -3.73
N ALA A 43 -3.05 -10.87 -3.78
CA ALA A 43 -3.26 -12.31 -3.88
C ALA A 43 -4.03 -12.87 -2.66
N ILE A 44 -3.71 -12.41 -1.46
CA ILE A 44 -4.44 -12.79 -0.23
C ILE A 44 -5.88 -12.28 -0.27
N CYS A 45 -6.12 -11.02 -0.64
CA CYS A 45 -7.47 -10.48 -0.75
C CYS A 45 -8.33 -11.27 -1.74
N GLU A 46 -7.76 -11.68 -2.87
CA GLU A 46 -8.45 -12.50 -3.85
C GLU A 46 -8.83 -13.87 -3.29
N VAL A 47 -7.89 -14.57 -2.65
CA VAL A 47 -8.13 -15.92 -2.09
C VAL A 47 -9.08 -15.89 -0.91
N GLU A 48 -9.03 -14.85 -0.06
CA GLU A 48 -9.83 -14.76 1.17
C GLU A 48 -11.28 -14.34 0.91
N SER A 49 -11.52 -13.45 -0.04
CA SER A 49 -12.84 -12.85 -0.21
C SER A 49 -13.24 -12.56 -1.67
N SER A 50 -12.40 -12.93 -2.64
CA SER A 50 -12.52 -12.49 -4.05
C SER A 50 -12.59 -10.96 -4.15
N GLY A 51 -11.78 -10.27 -3.34
CA GLY A 51 -11.73 -8.82 -3.30
C GLY A 51 -12.94 -8.13 -2.63
N ASN A 52 -13.84 -8.86 -1.97
CA ASN A 52 -15.04 -8.29 -1.34
C ASN A 52 -14.71 -7.65 0.03
N PRO A 53 -14.77 -6.31 0.18
CA PRO A 53 -14.46 -5.65 1.45
C PRO A 53 -15.50 -5.89 2.55
N LEU A 54 -16.73 -6.30 2.20
CA LEU A 54 -17.81 -6.56 3.16
C LEU A 54 -17.95 -8.03 3.52
N ALA A 55 -17.00 -8.87 3.13
CA ALA A 55 -17.05 -10.31 3.41
C ALA A 55 -16.99 -10.60 4.92
N ILE A 56 -17.80 -11.58 5.34
CA ILE A 56 -17.74 -12.17 6.68
C ILE A 56 -17.61 -13.68 6.50
N GLY A 57 -16.46 -14.21 6.89
CA GLY A 57 -16.14 -15.62 6.80
C GLY A 57 -16.15 -16.32 8.14
N ASP A 58 -15.88 -17.62 8.10
CA ASP A 58 -15.68 -18.48 9.29
C ASP A 58 -16.84 -18.49 10.29
N ARG A 59 -18.08 -18.22 9.84
CA ARG A 59 -19.27 -18.11 10.71
C ARG A 59 -19.60 -19.39 11.50
N HIS A 60 -19.06 -20.51 11.08
CA HIS A 60 -19.17 -21.80 11.76
C HIS A 60 -18.10 -22.01 12.82
N LEU A 61 -17.10 -21.12 12.88
CA LEU A 61 -16.02 -21.17 13.86
C LEU A 61 -16.33 -20.29 15.08
N LYS A 62 -15.59 -20.49 16.15
CA LYS A 62 -15.67 -19.67 17.37
C LYS A 62 -15.30 -18.19 17.11
N GLU A 63 -14.44 -17.94 16.16
CA GLU A 63 -13.99 -16.62 15.79
C GLU A 63 -14.20 -16.41 14.27
N TRP A 64 -14.99 -15.38 13.93
CA TRP A 64 -15.27 -15.00 12.56
C TRP A 64 -14.15 -14.17 11.98
N SER A 65 -14.09 -14.10 10.66
CA SER A 65 -13.16 -13.27 9.90
C SER A 65 -13.90 -12.19 9.12
N TYR A 66 -13.27 -11.02 8.93
CA TYR A 66 -13.93 -9.82 8.43
C TYR A 66 -13.12 -9.10 7.35
N GLY A 67 -13.84 -8.58 6.37
CA GLY A 67 -13.31 -7.70 5.34
C GLY A 67 -12.49 -8.40 4.26
N ILE A 68 -11.82 -7.59 3.45
CA ILE A 68 -11.18 -8.03 2.21
C ILE A 68 -10.09 -9.10 2.42
N CYS A 69 -9.31 -9.03 3.50
CA CYS A 69 -8.28 -10.03 3.85
C CYS A 69 -8.65 -10.91 5.04
N GLN A 70 -9.93 -10.96 5.41
CA GLN A 70 -10.50 -11.87 6.43
C GLN A 70 -9.76 -11.80 7.77
N VAL A 71 -9.66 -10.58 8.31
CA VAL A 71 -8.99 -10.31 9.60
C VAL A 71 -9.85 -10.82 10.76
N ARG A 72 -9.24 -11.55 11.70
CA ARG A 72 -9.88 -12.03 12.93
C ARG A 72 -9.62 -11.09 14.11
N ARG A 73 -10.50 -11.14 15.12
CA ARG A 73 -10.35 -10.35 16.35
C ARG A 73 -9.01 -10.60 17.05
N SER A 74 -8.55 -11.84 17.09
CA SER A 74 -7.26 -12.20 17.67
C SER A 74 -6.11 -11.43 17.02
N ARG A 75 -6.14 -11.24 15.71
CA ARG A 75 -5.17 -10.44 14.96
C ARG A 75 -5.23 -8.95 15.36
N LEU A 76 -6.43 -8.40 15.53
CA LEU A 76 -6.62 -7.02 15.99
C LEU A 76 -6.14 -6.82 17.44
N THR A 77 -6.30 -7.83 18.28
CA THR A 77 -5.77 -7.80 19.65
C THR A 77 -4.24 -7.75 19.65
N ASP A 78 -3.60 -8.53 18.77
CA ASP A 78 -2.15 -8.52 18.63
C ASP A 78 -1.66 -7.18 18.05
N TYR A 79 -2.31 -6.68 17.02
CA TYR A 79 -2.04 -5.38 16.44
C TYR A 79 -2.11 -4.26 17.48
N TYR A 80 -3.18 -4.23 18.30
CA TYR A 80 -3.31 -3.25 19.38
C TYR A 80 -2.19 -3.35 20.43
N ARG A 81 -1.82 -4.55 20.85
CA ARG A 81 -0.75 -4.74 21.84
C ARG A 81 0.59 -4.19 21.35
N ARG A 82 0.84 -4.25 20.06
CA ARG A 82 2.12 -3.87 19.46
C ARG A 82 2.17 -2.41 19.02
N THR A 83 1.03 -1.81 18.65
CA THR A 83 0.96 -0.45 18.07
C THR A 83 0.28 0.57 19.00
N GLY A 84 -0.56 0.12 19.93
CA GLY A 84 -1.45 0.98 20.70
C GLY A 84 -2.70 1.43 19.92
N ILE A 85 -2.80 1.12 18.61
CA ILE A 85 -3.93 1.49 17.76
C ILE A 85 -5.04 0.44 17.92
N ARG A 86 -6.24 0.89 18.27
CA ARG A 86 -7.39 0.01 18.49
C ARG A 86 -8.34 0.03 17.30
N TYR A 87 -8.45 -1.10 16.61
CA TYR A 87 -9.49 -1.35 15.62
C TYR A 87 -10.50 -2.36 16.14
N SER A 88 -11.76 -2.16 15.72
CA SER A 88 -12.85 -3.13 15.88
C SER A 88 -12.92 -4.05 14.67
N THR A 89 -13.70 -5.12 14.75
CA THR A 89 -13.94 -6.01 13.59
C THR A 89 -14.68 -5.29 12.46
N SER A 90 -15.54 -4.30 12.77
CA SER A 90 -16.22 -3.49 11.75
C SER A 90 -15.28 -2.55 10.99
N ASP A 91 -14.15 -2.15 11.59
CA ASP A 91 -13.13 -1.36 10.88
C ASP A 91 -12.48 -2.15 9.74
N MET A 92 -12.54 -3.47 9.77
CA MET A 92 -11.97 -4.33 8.72
C MET A 92 -12.78 -4.37 7.42
N PHE A 93 -13.96 -3.75 7.40
CA PHE A 93 -14.72 -3.47 6.18
C PHE A 93 -14.18 -2.25 5.41
N ASP A 94 -13.29 -1.47 6.03
CA ASP A 94 -12.49 -0.45 5.35
C ASP A 94 -11.22 -1.11 4.78
N PRO A 95 -11.06 -1.18 3.44
CA PRO A 95 -9.91 -1.80 2.81
C PRO A 95 -8.56 -1.17 3.21
N ALA A 96 -8.54 0.14 3.49
CA ALA A 96 -7.31 0.83 3.89
C ALA A 96 -6.85 0.38 5.28
N LYS A 97 -7.75 0.27 6.24
CA LYS A 97 -7.45 -0.22 7.60
C LYS A 97 -7.07 -1.71 7.58
N ALA A 98 -7.79 -2.53 6.79
CA ALA A 98 -7.46 -3.94 6.63
C ALA A 98 -6.05 -4.13 6.03
N LYS A 99 -5.70 -3.30 5.03
CA LYS A 99 -4.36 -3.28 4.43
C LYS A 99 -3.29 -2.86 5.45
N GLU A 100 -3.55 -1.84 6.24
CA GLU A 100 -2.63 -1.38 7.29
C GLU A 100 -2.31 -2.52 8.27
N VAL A 101 -3.31 -3.23 8.78
CA VAL A 101 -3.13 -4.38 9.66
C VAL A 101 -2.31 -5.49 9.00
N PHE A 102 -2.59 -5.79 7.72
CA PHE A 102 -1.83 -6.79 6.98
C PHE A 102 -0.37 -6.38 6.76
N MET A 103 -0.13 -5.14 6.30
CA MET A 103 1.22 -4.63 6.06
C MET A 103 2.05 -4.59 7.34
N TYR A 104 1.44 -4.18 8.45
CA TYR A 104 2.10 -4.21 9.75
C TYR A 104 2.53 -5.65 10.14
N TYR A 105 1.67 -6.63 9.89
CA TYR A 105 2.01 -8.03 10.12
C TYR A 105 3.19 -8.50 9.25
N CYS A 106 3.28 -8.04 8.01
CA CYS A 106 4.38 -8.37 7.10
C CYS A 106 5.73 -7.81 7.55
N MET A 107 5.76 -6.79 8.42
CA MET A 107 7.03 -6.18 8.89
C MET A 107 7.91 -7.16 9.69
N ASP A 108 7.36 -8.26 10.18
CA ASP A 108 8.12 -9.31 10.86
C ASP A 108 8.86 -10.25 9.88
N TYR A 109 8.69 -10.06 8.57
CA TYR A 109 9.19 -10.96 7.53
C TYR A 109 10.02 -10.22 6.47
N SER A 110 10.92 -10.94 5.81
CA SER A 110 11.57 -10.42 4.62
C SER A 110 10.67 -10.56 3.38
N PRO A 111 10.89 -9.74 2.33
CA PRO A 111 10.14 -9.81 1.07
C PRO A 111 10.25 -11.15 0.32
N SER A 112 11.20 -12.00 0.68
CA SER A 112 11.35 -13.35 0.12
C SER A 112 10.49 -14.42 0.81
N GLN A 113 9.81 -14.09 1.93
CA GLN A 113 9.09 -15.04 2.77
C GLN A 113 7.58 -15.07 2.52
N PHE A 114 7.14 -14.97 1.28
CA PHE A 114 5.71 -14.96 0.93
C PHE A 114 4.98 -16.24 1.36
N MET A 115 5.64 -17.39 1.28
CA MET A 115 5.07 -18.65 1.73
C MET A 115 4.80 -18.64 3.24
N GLU A 116 5.76 -18.22 4.03
CA GLU A 116 5.69 -18.15 5.50
C GLU A 116 4.60 -17.16 5.92
N ILE A 117 4.57 -15.95 5.31
CA ILE A 117 3.55 -14.94 5.56
C ILE A 117 2.16 -15.52 5.27
N SER A 118 1.96 -16.11 4.10
CA SER A 118 0.66 -16.64 3.69
C SER A 118 0.20 -17.76 4.62
N ARG A 119 1.06 -18.72 4.89
CA ARG A 119 0.76 -19.84 5.77
C ARG A 119 0.45 -19.40 7.19
N SER A 120 1.21 -18.45 7.72
CA SER A 120 1.02 -17.89 9.04
C SER A 120 -0.23 -17.00 9.12
N TRP A 121 -0.56 -16.26 8.06
CA TRP A 121 -1.80 -15.49 7.96
C TRP A 121 -3.02 -16.38 8.11
N ASN A 122 -3.07 -17.50 7.40
CA ASN A 122 -4.16 -18.47 7.44
C ASN A 122 -4.16 -19.33 8.71
N GLY A 123 -3.00 -19.85 9.11
CA GLY A 123 -2.88 -20.86 10.16
C GLY A 123 -2.56 -20.36 11.56
N GLY A 124 -2.17 -19.08 11.70
CA GLY A 124 -1.70 -18.51 12.96
C GLY A 124 -0.33 -19.07 13.40
N TYR A 125 -0.03 -19.00 14.69
CA TYR A 125 1.28 -19.33 15.25
C TYR A 125 1.76 -20.75 14.89
N ASP A 126 0.86 -21.73 14.90
CA ASP A 126 1.18 -23.15 14.64
C ASP A 126 1.08 -23.54 13.15
N TYR A 127 1.19 -22.58 12.22
CA TYR A 127 0.96 -22.82 10.78
C TYR A 127 1.83 -23.93 10.21
N MET A 128 3.08 -24.09 10.69
CA MET A 128 4.00 -25.12 10.20
C MET A 128 3.47 -26.53 10.39
N LYS A 129 2.67 -26.78 11.43
CA LYS A 129 2.10 -28.09 11.79
C LYS A 129 0.82 -28.41 11.01
N LYS A 130 0.30 -27.46 10.21
CA LYS A 130 -1.02 -27.57 9.55
C LYS A 130 -0.87 -27.77 8.04
N ASN A 131 -1.22 -28.93 7.53
CA ASN A 131 -1.22 -29.20 6.08
C ASN A 131 -2.18 -28.30 5.29
N SER A 132 -3.28 -27.86 5.91
CA SER A 132 -4.22 -26.91 5.30
C SER A 132 -3.57 -25.60 4.88
N THR A 133 -2.55 -25.15 5.60
CA THR A 133 -1.81 -23.92 5.25
C THR A 133 -0.93 -24.06 4.02
N ILE A 134 -0.50 -25.29 3.69
CA ILE A 134 0.21 -25.58 2.43
C ILE A 134 -0.78 -25.47 1.26
N GLN A 135 -1.99 -26.02 1.42
CA GLN A 135 -3.03 -25.89 0.40
C GLN A 135 -3.43 -24.42 0.18
N TYR A 136 -3.48 -23.64 1.27
CA TYR A 136 -3.72 -22.21 1.20
C TYR A 136 -2.59 -21.49 0.41
N TRP A 137 -1.31 -21.75 0.72
CA TRP A 137 -0.20 -21.22 -0.04
C TRP A 137 -0.28 -21.55 -1.54
N ASN A 138 -0.65 -22.78 -1.88
CA ASN A 138 -0.81 -23.18 -3.28
C ASN A 138 -1.90 -22.37 -4.03
N LYS A 139 -2.91 -21.87 -3.31
CA LYS A 139 -3.91 -20.95 -3.88
C LYS A 139 -3.32 -19.55 -4.09
N ILE A 140 -2.58 -19.06 -3.10
CA ILE A 140 -1.93 -17.74 -3.18
C ILE A 140 -0.93 -17.68 -4.35
N GLN A 141 -0.09 -18.71 -4.53
CA GLN A 141 0.88 -18.79 -5.64
C GLN A 141 0.24 -18.64 -7.03
N LYS A 142 -1.00 -19.05 -7.20
CA LYS A 142 -1.71 -18.92 -8.48
C LYS A 142 -2.19 -17.50 -8.76
N GLN A 143 -2.15 -16.62 -7.76
CA GLN A 143 -2.56 -15.23 -7.85
C GLN A 143 -1.37 -14.26 -7.88
N LEU A 144 -0.15 -14.75 -7.64
CA LEU A 144 1.10 -13.98 -7.74
C LEU A 144 1.63 -13.95 -9.18
#